data_6ad66fa812847515e56935ac867324cf
#
_entry.id   6ad66fa812847515e56935ac867324cf
#
_cell.length_a   1.000
_cell.length_b   1.000
_cell.length_c   1.000
_cell.angle_alpha   90.00
_cell.angle_beta   90.00
_cell.angle_gamma   90.00
#
_symmetry.space_group_name_H-M   'P 1'
#
loop_
_entity.id
_entity.type
_entity.pdbx_description
1 polymer ?
#
loop_
_entity_poly.entity_id
_entity_poly.type
_entity_poly.pdbx_seq_one_letter_code
_entity_poly.pdbx_strand_id
1 'polypeptide(L)'
;MVTFGRLRWWDVEAVLPLEREVFDGDVWTAHHFWSELGQTSTRHYLVAREGDRVVGYAGLCAYPDEAFVQTMAVAPDHRGQGLGALMLEGLLAEAERRGLRTGLLEVRADNPQAQRLYERHGFRRTAVRRGYYPGGVDAWVMTRGPSSG
;
A
#
# COMPACT_ATOMS: atom_id res chain seq x y z
N MET A 1 3.31 14.83 -16.08
CA MET A 1 2.14 13.94 -15.99
C MET A 1 2.53 12.65 -15.29
N VAL A 2 1.76 12.25 -14.30
CA VAL A 2 2.00 10.99 -13.59
C VAL A 2 1.33 9.84 -14.33
N THR A 3 2.06 8.78 -14.55
CA THR A 3 1.52 7.57 -15.18
C THR A 3 1.56 6.41 -14.18
N PHE A 4 0.62 5.47 -14.33
CA PHE A 4 0.49 4.31 -13.45
C PHE A 4 0.71 3.03 -14.24
N GLY A 5 1.27 2.01 -13.59
CA GLY A 5 1.46 0.71 -14.21
C GLY A 5 1.81 -0.34 -13.16
N ARG A 6 2.02 -1.56 -13.65
CA ARG A 6 2.48 -2.65 -12.79
C ARG A 6 3.93 -2.41 -12.42
N LEU A 7 4.26 -2.64 -11.16
CA LEU A 7 5.64 -2.63 -10.70
C LEU A 7 6.30 -3.92 -11.16
N ARG A 8 7.37 -3.80 -11.94
CA ARG A 8 8.11 -4.95 -12.47
C ARG A 8 9.45 -5.08 -11.75
N TRP A 9 10.09 -6.25 -11.88
CA TRP A 9 11.35 -6.50 -11.21
C TRP A 9 12.44 -5.47 -11.61
N TRP A 10 12.40 -4.99 -12.84
CA TRP A 10 13.38 -3.99 -13.31
C TRP A 10 13.10 -2.57 -12.80
N ASP A 11 11.96 -2.35 -12.15
CA ASP A 11 11.63 -1.07 -11.55
C ASP A 11 12.13 -0.93 -10.12
N VAL A 12 12.58 -2.03 -9.51
CA VAL A 12 12.87 -2.08 -8.07
C VAL A 12 13.92 -1.06 -7.67
N GLU A 13 15.00 -0.92 -8.43
CA GLU A 13 16.03 0.05 -8.10
C GLU A 13 15.52 1.48 -8.09
N ALA A 14 14.55 1.79 -8.97
CA ALA A 14 13.95 3.13 -9.01
C ALA A 14 13.00 3.37 -7.83
N VAL A 15 12.50 2.32 -7.21
CA VAL A 15 11.60 2.41 -6.05
C VAL A 15 12.39 2.66 -4.76
N LEU A 16 13.61 2.14 -4.65
CA LEU A 16 14.36 2.19 -3.39
C LEU A 16 14.60 3.59 -2.83
N PRO A 17 14.89 4.62 -3.63
CA PRO A 17 15.02 5.97 -3.06
C PRO A 17 13.75 6.45 -2.38
N LEU A 18 12.59 6.13 -2.96
CA LEU A 18 11.30 6.51 -2.37
C LEU A 18 11.05 5.74 -1.07
N GLU A 19 11.37 4.46 -1.05
CA GLU A 19 11.25 3.64 0.16
C GLU A 19 12.03 4.24 1.31
N ARG A 20 13.28 4.64 1.05
CA ARG A 20 14.15 5.23 2.06
C ARG A 20 13.68 6.60 2.51
N GLU A 21 13.07 7.36 1.62
CA GLU A 21 12.59 8.72 1.92
C GLU A 21 11.33 8.68 2.79
N VAL A 22 10.44 7.72 2.54
CA VAL A 22 9.12 7.67 3.19
C VAL A 22 9.15 6.89 4.49
N PHE A 23 9.96 5.83 4.56
CA PHE A 23 9.97 4.96 5.73
C PHE A 23 11.27 5.08 6.51
N ASP A 24 11.15 5.15 7.84
CA ASP A 24 12.28 5.12 8.77
C ASP A 24 12.41 3.72 9.35
N GLY A 25 13.63 3.31 9.63
CA GLY A 25 13.88 2.01 10.28
C GLY A 25 13.94 0.88 9.29
N ASP A 26 13.03 -0.07 9.40
CA ASP A 26 13.04 -1.29 8.57
C ASP A 26 12.55 -1.03 7.15
N VAL A 27 13.39 -0.40 6.34
CA VAL A 27 13.08 -0.20 4.93
C VAL A 27 13.28 -1.51 4.16
N TRP A 28 12.46 -1.71 3.15
CA TRP A 28 12.61 -2.87 2.27
C TRP A 28 13.85 -2.73 1.39
N THR A 29 14.56 -3.83 1.22
CA THR A 29 15.71 -3.91 0.31
C THR A 29 15.24 -4.33 -1.08
N ALA A 30 16.15 -4.22 -2.06
CA ALA A 30 15.88 -4.73 -3.41
C ALA A 30 15.49 -6.21 -3.38
N HIS A 31 16.18 -7.01 -2.56
CA HIS A 31 15.88 -8.44 -2.42
C HIS A 31 14.46 -8.66 -1.91
N HIS A 32 14.02 -7.85 -0.97
CA HIS A 32 12.66 -7.93 -0.42
C HIS A 32 11.61 -7.69 -1.51
N PHE A 33 11.81 -6.62 -2.31
CA PHE A 33 10.90 -6.33 -3.42
C PHE A 33 10.90 -7.44 -4.47
N TRP A 34 12.08 -7.96 -4.83
CA TRP A 34 12.16 -9.04 -5.81
C TRP A 34 11.45 -10.30 -5.30
N SER A 35 11.60 -10.62 -4.02
CA SER A 35 10.92 -11.75 -3.40
C SER A 35 9.40 -11.59 -3.50
N GLU A 36 8.90 -10.39 -3.23
CA GLU A 36 7.47 -10.10 -3.34
C GLU A 36 6.98 -10.21 -4.78
N LEU A 37 7.70 -9.61 -5.71
CA LEU A 37 7.30 -9.62 -7.12
C LEU A 37 7.36 -11.01 -7.74
N GLY A 38 8.15 -11.90 -7.19
CA GLY A 38 8.23 -13.29 -7.64
C GLY A 38 6.98 -14.10 -7.30
N GLN A 39 6.15 -13.63 -6.37
CA GLN A 39 4.95 -14.33 -5.93
C GLN A 39 3.72 -13.87 -6.72
N THR A 40 3.76 -14.02 -8.03
CA THR A 40 2.79 -13.44 -8.95
C THR A 40 1.35 -13.91 -8.71
N SER A 41 1.16 -15.10 -8.16
CA SER A 41 -0.19 -15.62 -7.91
C SER A 41 -0.90 -14.92 -6.74
N THR A 42 -0.14 -14.34 -5.81
CA THR A 42 -0.69 -13.73 -4.60
C THR A 42 -0.37 -12.25 -4.44
N ARG A 43 0.53 -11.71 -5.26
CA ARG A 43 0.97 -10.32 -5.14
C ARG A 43 0.57 -9.50 -6.35
N HIS A 44 0.23 -8.23 -6.10
CA HIS A 44 -0.07 -7.28 -7.16
C HIS A 44 0.48 -5.92 -6.72
N TYR A 45 1.48 -5.43 -7.42
CA TYR A 45 2.14 -4.17 -7.08
C TYR A 45 1.97 -3.15 -8.20
N LEU A 46 1.71 -1.91 -7.81
CA LEU A 46 1.55 -0.78 -8.73
C LEU A 46 2.66 0.23 -8.50
N VAL A 47 2.99 0.96 -9.54
CA VAL A 47 3.97 2.03 -9.49
C VAL A 47 3.41 3.28 -10.18
N ALA A 48 3.68 4.44 -9.61
CA ALA A 48 3.35 5.74 -10.21
C ALA A 48 4.66 6.44 -10.57
N ARG A 49 4.74 6.97 -11.77
CA ARG A 49 5.94 7.65 -12.28
C ARG A 49 5.62 9.01 -12.83
N GLU A 50 6.58 9.90 -12.66
CA GLU A 50 6.61 11.16 -13.40
C GLU A 50 7.95 11.19 -14.15
N GLY A 51 7.88 11.03 -15.45
CA GLY A 51 9.08 10.77 -16.23
C GLY A 51 9.73 9.47 -15.80
N ASP A 52 11.01 9.51 -15.48
CA ASP A 52 11.75 8.34 -15.00
C ASP A 52 11.73 8.20 -13.49
N ARG A 53 11.17 9.18 -12.79
CA ARG A 53 11.14 9.18 -11.33
C ARG A 53 9.92 8.41 -10.81
N VAL A 54 10.16 7.49 -9.88
CA VAL A 54 9.06 6.83 -9.16
C VAL A 54 8.57 7.79 -8.08
N VAL A 55 7.30 8.12 -8.11
CA VAL A 55 6.67 9.05 -7.16
C VAL A 55 5.65 8.35 -6.26
N GLY A 56 5.38 7.09 -6.49
CA GLY A 56 4.53 6.29 -5.63
C GLY A 56 4.58 4.82 -5.96
N TYR A 57 4.23 3.98 -4.99
CA TYR A 57 4.02 2.56 -5.22
C TYR A 57 3.07 2.01 -4.17
N ALA A 58 2.44 0.89 -4.48
CA ALA A 58 1.53 0.22 -3.57
C ALA A 58 1.50 -1.26 -3.86
N GLY A 59 1.31 -2.07 -2.83
CA GLY A 59 1.33 -3.51 -2.97
C GLY A 59 0.16 -4.21 -2.28
N LEU A 60 -0.39 -5.20 -2.96
CA LEU A 60 -1.48 -6.03 -2.47
C LEU A 60 -1.00 -7.46 -2.33
N CYS A 61 -1.37 -8.10 -1.22
CA CYS A 61 -1.23 -9.53 -1.03
C CYS A 61 -2.60 -10.17 -0.98
N ALA A 62 -2.85 -11.14 -1.84
CA ALA A 62 -4.12 -11.86 -1.91
C ALA A 62 -4.01 -13.17 -1.14
N TYR A 63 -4.71 -13.26 -0.01
CA TYR A 63 -4.91 -14.51 0.70
C TYR A 63 -6.18 -15.18 0.15
N PRO A 64 -6.48 -16.42 0.53
CA PRO A 64 -7.65 -17.10 -0.04
C PRO A 64 -8.97 -16.33 0.09
N ASP A 65 -9.16 -15.61 1.19
CA ASP A 65 -10.42 -14.93 1.47
C ASP A 65 -10.29 -13.43 1.63
N GLU A 66 -9.06 -12.89 1.64
CA GLU A 66 -8.82 -11.50 2.02
C GLU A 66 -7.74 -10.87 1.17
N ALA A 67 -7.90 -9.58 0.92
CA ALA A 67 -6.89 -8.76 0.26
C ALA A 67 -6.21 -7.88 1.31
N PHE A 68 -4.90 -7.98 1.42
CA PHE A 68 -4.12 -7.21 2.37
C PHE A 68 -3.33 -6.13 1.63
N VAL A 69 -3.59 -4.87 1.96
CA VAL A 69 -2.79 -3.75 1.44
C VAL A 69 -1.51 -3.72 2.25
N GLN A 70 -0.42 -4.20 1.65
CA GLN A 70 0.83 -4.45 2.34
C GLN A 70 1.67 -3.22 2.53
N THR A 71 1.68 -2.34 1.54
CA THR A 71 2.50 -1.15 1.56
C THR A 71 1.92 -0.11 0.62
N MET A 72 2.16 1.14 0.94
CA MET A 72 1.77 2.26 0.07
C MET A 72 2.67 3.45 0.40
N ALA A 73 3.24 4.06 -0.60
CA ALA A 73 4.08 5.23 -0.42
C ALA A 73 3.84 6.24 -1.53
N VAL A 74 3.85 7.52 -1.17
CA VAL A 74 3.77 8.64 -2.10
C VAL A 74 4.90 9.59 -1.77
N ALA A 75 5.63 10.06 -2.77
CA ALA A 75 6.71 11.02 -2.57
C ALA A 75 6.16 12.28 -1.89
N PRO A 76 6.90 12.84 -0.90
CA PRO A 76 6.40 13.99 -0.16
C PRO A 76 5.99 15.17 -1.03
N ASP A 77 6.71 15.45 -2.11
CA ASP A 77 6.40 16.54 -3.03
C ASP A 77 5.23 16.24 -3.97
N HIS A 78 4.68 15.04 -3.91
CA HIS A 78 3.52 14.63 -4.71
C HIS A 78 2.29 14.34 -3.85
N ARG A 79 2.36 14.58 -2.55
CA ARG A 79 1.22 14.39 -1.66
C ARG A 79 0.16 15.46 -1.92
N GLY A 80 -1.10 15.12 -1.63
CA GLY A 80 -2.20 16.03 -1.85
C GLY A 80 -2.69 16.10 -3.30
N GLN A 81 -2.17 15.24 -4.18
CA GLN A 81 -2.57 15.19 -5.60
C GLN A 81 -3.46 14.00 -5.93
N GLY A 82 -3.87 13.23 -4.92
CA GLY A 82 -4.74 12.09 -5.12
C GLY A 82 -4.06 10.81 -5.60
N LEU A 83 -2.73 10.76 -5.60
CA LEU A 83 -2.00 9.56 -6.06
C LEU A 83 -2.27 8.35 -5.18
N GLY A 84 -2.30 8.55 -3.86
CA GLY A 84 -2.60 7.47 -2.92
C GLY A 84 -3.98 6.89 -3.15
N ALA A 85 -4.97 7.75 -3.39
CA ALA A 85 -6.33 7.31 -3.69
C ALA A 85 -6.39 6.49 -4.97
N LEU A 86 -5.72 6.95 -6.03
CA LEU A 86 -5.71 6.24 -7.31
C LEU A 86 -5.05 4.88 -7.20
N MET A 87 -3.93 4.78 -6.47
CA MET A 87 -3.26 3.50 -6.27
C MET A 87 -4.11 2.56 -5.42
N LEU A 88 -4.70 3.08 -4.35
CA LEU A 88 -5.59 2.27 -3.51
C LEU A 88 -6.77 1.73 -4.32
N GLU A 89 -7.39 2.57 -5.13
CA GLU A 89 -8.49 2.16 -6.01
C GLU A 89 -8.04 1.07 -6.97
N GLY A 90 -6.82 1.18 -7.50
CA GLY A 90 -6.26 0.14 -8.38
C GLY A 90 -6.08 -1.19 -7.66
N LEU A 91 -5.59 -1.16 -6.42
CA LEU A 91 -5.46 -2.38 -5.62
C LEU A 91 -6.83 -2.99 -5.30
N LEU A 92 -7.80 -2.16 -4.95
CA LEU A 92 -9.15 -2.64 -4.62
C LEU A 92 -9.84 -3.22 -5.86
N ALA A 93 -9.63 -2.63 -7.03
CA ALA A 93 -10.15 -3.18 -8.27
C ALA A 93 -9.56 -4.56 -8.56
N GLU A 94 -8.27 -4.74 -8.31
CA GLU A 94 -7.63 -6.05 -8.48
C GLU A 94 -8.19 -7.06 -7.48
N ALA A 95 -8.43 -6.65 -6.24
CA ALA A 95 -9.04 -7.51 -5.23
C ALA A 95 -10.44 -7.96 -5.68
N GLU A 96 -11.24 -7.05 -6.21
CA GLU A 96 -12.57 -7.38 -6.74
C GLU A 96 -12.49 -8.35 -7.90
N ARG A 97 -11.55 -8.12 -8.82
CA ARG A 97 -11.34 -9.00 -9.97
C ARG A 97 -11.00 -10.43 -9.52
N ARG A 98 -10.33 -10.56 -8.39
CA ARG A 98 -9.99 -11.88 -7.81
C ARG A 98 -11.09 -12.46 -6.95
N GLY A 99 -12.21 -11.76 -6.79
CA GLY A 99 -13.33 -12.20 -5.96
C GLY A 99 -13.12 -12.04 -4.47
N LEU A 100 -12.14 -11.23 -4.06
CA LEU A 100 -11.85 -11.00 -2.65
C LEU A 100 -12.74 -9.87 -2.13
N ARG A 101 -13.53 -10.16 -1.10
CA ARG A 101 -14.52 -9.24 -0.57
C ARG A 101 -14.06 -8.45 0.63
N THR A 102 -13.07 -8.96 1.34
CA THR A 102 -12.55 -8.33 2.56
C THR A 102 -11.18 -7.76 2.31
N GLY A 103 -11.00 -6.49 2.66
CA GLY A 103 -9.71 -5.82 2.60
C GLY A 103 -9.20 -5.52 3.99
N LEU A 104 -7.91 -5.66 4.18
CA LEU A 104 -7.22 -5.41 5.45
C LEU A 104 -6.00 -4.55 5.22
N LEU A 105 -5.68 -3.71 6.18
CA LEU A 105 -4.41 -2.98 6.19
C LEU A 105 -4.04 -2.60 7.62
N GLU A 106 -2.79 -2.21 7.79
CA GLU A 106 -2.30 -1.65 9.04
C GLU A 106 -1.79 -0.24 8.76
N VAL A 107 -2.09 0.70 9.64
CA VAL A 107 -1.67 2.09 9.50
C VAL A 107 -1.24 2.63 10.84
N ARG A 108 -0.22 3.49 10.84
CA ARG A 108 0.26 4.10 12.08
C ARG A 108 -0.85 4.93 12.73
N ALA A 109 -0.98 4.79 14.05
CA ALA A 109 -1.97 5.55 14.81
C ALA A 109 -1.69 7.06 14.75
N ASP A 110 -0.45 7.46 14.47
CA ASP A 110 -0.05 8.86 14.36
C ASP A 110 -0.10 9.41 12.92
N ASN A 111 -0.78 8.71 12.01
CA ASN A 111 -0.92 9.14 10.62
C ASN A 111 -2.38 9.37 10.24
N PRO A 112 -3.00 10.48 10.73
CA PRO A 112 -4.42 10.74 10.46
C PRO A 112 -4.73 10.95 8.98
N GLN A 113 -3.77 11.44 8.21
CA GLN A 113 -3.98 11.65 6.78
C GLN A 113 -4.23 10.34 6.04
N ALA A 114 -3.39 9.32 6.32
CA ALA A 114 -3.58 8.01 5.73
C ALA A 114 -4.86 7.35 6.23
N GLN A 115 -5.16 7.49 7.52
CA GLN A 115 -6.39 6.96 8.09
C GLN A 115 -7.62 7.51 7.37
N ARG A 116 -7.65 8.82 7.11
CA ARG A 116 -8.77 9.45 6.40
C ARG A 116 -8.89 8.95 4.96
N LEU A 117 -7.76 8.72 4.29
CA LEU A 117 -7.76 8.15 2.95
C LEU A 117 -8.44 6.78 2.96
N TYR A 118 -8.05 5.92 3.89
CA TYR A 118 -8.60 4.57 3.98
C TYR A 118 -10.08 4.62 4.36
N GLU A 119 -10.46 5.48 5.30
CA GLU A 119 -11.85 5.65 5.70
C GLU A 119 -12.74 6.06 4.52
N ARG A 120 -12.25 6.96 3.67
CA ARG A 120 -12.99 7.37 2.47
C ARG A 120 -13.22 6.23 1.49
N HIS A 121 -12.41 5.17 1.59
CA HIS A 121 -12.54 3.99 0.74
C HIS A 121 -13.20 2.80 1.45
N GLY A 122 -13.87 3.06 2.55
CA GLY A 122 -14.70 2.06 3.23
C GLY A 122 -13.99 1.24 4.30
N PHE A 123 -12.75 1.57 4.62
CA PHE A 123 -12.05 0.91 5.72
C PHE A 123 -12.45 1.51 7.06
N ARG A 124 -12.53 0.67 8.08
CA ARG A 124 -12.81 1.08 9.47
C ARG A 124 -11.82 0.43 10.41
N ARG A 125 -11.46 1.14 11.47
CA ARG A 125 -10.59 0.56 12.49
C ARG A 125 -11.32 -0.58 13.20
N THR A 126 -10.72 -1.77 13.19
CA THR A 126 -11.29 -2.95 13.84
C THR A 126 -10.42 -3.47 14.98
N ALA A 127 -9.15 -3.07 15.03
CA ALA A 127 -8.25 -3.48 16.10
C ALA A 127 -7.10 -2.49 16.21
N VAL A 128 -6.35 -2.60 17.29
CA VAL A 128 -5.14 -1.81 17.54
C VAL A 128 -4.03 -2.78 17.97
N ARG A 129 -2.86 -2.66 17.33
CA ARG A 129 -1.66 -3.39 17.75
C ARG A 129 -0.77 -2.40 18.51
N ARG A 130 -0.68 -2.56 19.82
CA ARG A 130 0.06 -1.62 20.66
C ARG A 130 1.55 -1.75 20.46
N GLY A 131 2.23 -0.60 20.32
CA GLY A 131 3.67 -0.54 20.21
C GLY A 131 4.25 -1.27 19.01
N TYR A 132 3.47 -1.45 17.96
CA TYR A 132 3.83 -2.25 16.79
C TYR A 132 4.98 -1.64 15.99
N TYR A 133 4.98 -0.32 15.84
CA TYR A 133 6.02 0.39 15.08
C TYR A 133 7.17 0.84 15.98
N PRO A 134 8.37 1.04 15.41
CA PRO A 134 9.49 1.59 16.16
C PRO A 134 9.10 2.89 16.87
N GLY A 135 9.61 3.08 18.09
CA GLY A 135 9.26 4.23 18.91
C GLY A 135 8.00 4.05 19.73
N GLY A 136 7.41 2.85 19.72
CA GLY A 136 6.23 2.55 20.52
C GLY A 136 4.91 3.04 19.93
N VAL A 137 4.90 3.39 18.65
CA VAL A 137 3.68 3.86 17.98
C VAL A 137 2.76 2.68 17.68
N ASP A 138 1.49 2.83 18.03
CA ASP A 138 0.49 1.80 17.77
C ASP A 138 0.17 1.70 16.28
N ALA A 139 -0.27 0.53 15.87
CA ALA A 139 -0.83 0.32 14.53
C ALA A 139 -2.35 0.15 14.66
N TRP A 140 -3.10 0.82 13.80
CA TRP A 140 -4.51 0.55 13.61
C TRP A 140 -4.65 -0.54 12.57
N VAL A 141 -5.41 -1.58 12.88
CA VAL A 141 -5.85 -2.53 11.87
C VAL A 141 -7.16 -2.01 11.32
N MET A 142 -7.22 -1.82 10.03
CA MET A 142 -8.43 -1.33 9.37
C MET A 142 -8.96 -2.39 8.41
N THR A 143 -10.27 -2.54 8.40
CA THR A 143 -10.94 -3.57 7.62
C THR A 143 -12.01 -2.95 6.73
N ARG A 144 -12.05 -3.40 5.48
CA ARG A 144 -13.13 -3.10 4.55
C ARG A 144 -13.79 -4.42 4.21
N GLY A 145 -15.05 -4.54 4.52
CA GLY A 145 -15.78 -5.79 4.27
C GLY A 145 -16.85 -5.62 3.21
N PRO A 146 -17.46 -6.73 2.80
CA PRO A 146 -18.67 -6.62 2.01
C PRO A 146 -19.69 -5.88 2.85
N SER A 147 -20.45 -5.01 2.20
CA SER A 147 -21.59 -4.39 2.85
C SER A 147 -22.41 -5.51 3.46
N SER A 148 -22.34 -5.66 4.77
CA SER A 148 -23.25 -6.54 5.44
C SER A 148 -24.62 -5.90 5.28
N GLY A 149 -25.30 -6.37 4.32
CA GLY A 149 -26.65 -5.90 4.06
C GLY A 149 -27.45 -5.91 5.30
#